data_bf7168b2cec00f9f39824e3eea97b443
#
_entry.id   bf7168b2cec00f9f39824e3eea97b443
#
_cell.length_a   1.000
_cell.length_b   1.000
_cell.length_c   1.000
_cell.angle_alpha   90.00
_cell.angle_beta   90.00
_cell.angle_gamma   90.00
#
_symmetry.space_group_name_H-M   'P 1'
#
loop_
_entity.id
_entity.type
_entity.pdbx_description
1 polymer ?
#
loop_
_entity_poly.entity_id
_entity_poly.type
_entity_poly.pdbx_seq_one_letter_code
_entity_poly.pdbx_strand_id
1 'polypeptide(L)' 'MEALQINKIVDDLITYAFQDSFSEEERMVVASLFMTAAQMIYLQTLGESGNKAFENDKDNMLKEKKPTLH' A
#
# COMPACT_ATOMS: atom_id res chain seq x y z
N MET A 1 2.10 -10.40 -13.60
CA MET A 1 2.48 -10.79 -12.24
C MET A 1 1.51 -11.82 -11.71
N GLU A 2 2.00 -12.93 -11.23
CA GLU A 2 1.13 -14.01 -10.75
C GLU A 2 0.57 -13.69 -9.36
N ALA A 3 -0.58 -14.30 -9.04
CA ALA A 3 -1.25 -14.07 -7.76
C ALA A 3 -0.36 -14.40 -6.56
N LEU A 4 0.43 -15.46 -6.64
CA LEU A 4 1.35 -15.84 -5.56
C LEU A 4 2.41 -14.77 -5.32
N GLN A 5 2.90 -14.14 -6.38
CA GLN A 5 3.88 -13.07 -6.26
C GLN A 5 3.27 -11.84 -5.60
N ILE A 6 2.02 -11.51 -5.96
CA ILE A 6 1.32 -10.37 -5.36
C ILE A 6 1.15 -10.58 -3.87
N ASN A 7 0.69 -11.76 -3.47
CA ASN A 7 0.49 -12.07 -2.06
C ASN A 7 1.82 -12.01 -1.29
N LYS A 8 2.89 -12.51 -1.90
CA LYS A 8 4.20 -12.47 -1.25
C LYS A 8 4.67 -11.04 -1.02
N ILE A 9 4.49 -10.16 -2.01
CA ILE A 9 4.89 -8.76 -1.88
C ILE A 9 4.10 -8.10 -0.75
N VAL A 10 2.79 -8.30 -0.71
CA VAL A 10 1.96 -7.74 0.35
C VAL A 10 2.39 -8.26 1.72
N ASP A 11 2.62 -9.57 1.83
CA ASP A 11 3.06 -10.16 3.08
C ASP A 11 4.41 -9.60 3.53
N ASP A 12 5.33 -9.42 2.59
CA ASP A 12 6.65 -8.86 2.89
C ASP A 12 6.53 -7.43 3.43
N LEU A 13 5.67 -6.62 2.83
CA LEU A 13 5.44 -5.24 3.28
C LEU A 13 4.83 -5.21 4.68
N ILE A 14 3.84 -6.06 4.92
CA ILE A 14 3.20 -6.15 6.24
C ILE A 14 4.21 -6.62 7.28
N THR A 15 4.98 -7.64 6.95
CA THR A 15 6.00 -8.17 7.87
C THR A 15 7.02 -7.09 8.21
N TYR A 16 7.43 -6.30 7.24
CA TYR A 16 8.35 -5.20 7.49
C TYR A 16 7.77 -4.21 8.49
N ALA A 17 6.50 -3.82 8.29
CA ALA A 17 5.85 -2.83 9.14
C ALA A 17 5.64 -3.34 10.58
N PHE A 18 5.49 -4.65 10.75
CA PHE A 18 5.22 -5.24 12.06
C PHE A 18 6.46 -5.80 12.75
N GLN A 19 7.63 -5.32 12.38
CA GLN A 19 8.85 -5.69 13.09
C GLN A 19 8.74 -5.29 14.57
N ASP A 20 9.26 -6.15 15.43
CA ASP A 20 9.22 -5.92 16.88
C ASP A 20 9.94 -4.64 17.30
N SER A 21 10.93 -4.21 16.51
CA SER A 21 11.68 -2.98 16.80
C SER A 21 10.90 -1.71 16.54
N PHE A 22 9.76 -1.79 15.85
CA PHE A 22 8.94 -0.62 15.55
C PHE A 22 7.86 -0.44 16.60
N SER A 23 7.75 0.79 17.12
CA SER A 23 6.61 1.18 17.94
C SER A 23 5.36 1.34 17.05
N GLU A 24 4.20 1.50 17.68
CA GLU A 24 2.98 1.79 16.93
C GLU A 24 3.11 3.05 16.09
N GLU A 25 3.71 4.09 16.64
CA GLU A 25 3.92 5.35 15.92
C GLU A 25 4.84 5.15 14.72
N GLU A 26 5.92 4.41 14.90
CA GLU A 26 6.84 4.13 13.81
C GLU A 26 6.16 3.28 12.72
N ARG A 27 5.31 2.36 13.12
CA ARG A 27 4.54 1.56 12.16
C ARG A 27 3.64 2.43 11.31
N MET A 28 3.01 3.44 11.90
CA MET A 28 2.18 4.38 11.16
C MET A 28 3.01 5.23 10.20
N VAL A 29 4.22 5.60 10.61
CA VAL A 29 5.15 6.31 9.71
C VAL A 29 5.51 5.42 8.52
N VAL A 30 5.82 4.17 8.78
CA VAL A 30 6.14 3.21 7.70
C VAL A 30 4.97 3.09 6.73
N ALA A 31 3.75 2.99 7.23
CA ALA A 31 2.56 2.90 6.38
C ALA A 31 2.43 4.15 5.50
N SER A 32 2.68 5.32 6.07
CA SER A 32 2.64 6.58 5.32
C SER A 32 3.71 6.62 4.23
N LEU A 33 4.89 6.09 4.52
CA LEU A 33 5.96 6.03 3.54
C LEU A 33 5.61 5.08 2.39
N PHE A 34 4.94 3.97 2.68
CA PHE A 34 4.46 3.07 1.62
C PHE A 34 3.46 3.78 0.71
N MET A 35 2.54 4.56 1.28
CA MET A 35 1.59 5.34 0.49
C MET A 35 2.30 6.37 -0.39
N THR A 36 3.28 7.04 0.16
CA THR A 36 4.06 8.03 -0.57
C THR A 36 4.79 7.38 -1.74
N ALA A 37 5.43 6.24 -1.47
CA ALA A 37 6.14 5.52 -2.52
C ALA A 37 5.18 5.07 -3.62
N ALA A 38 4.01 4.58 -3.26
CA ALA A 38 2.99 4.18 -4.23
C ALA A 38 2.58 5.35 -5.11
N GLN A 39 2.30 6.50 -4.50
CA GLN A 39 1.92 7.69 -5.25
C GLN A 39 3.02 8.12 -6.22
N MET A 40 4.27 8.08 -5.78
CA MET A 40 5.39 8.45 -6.64
C MET A 40 5.54 7.50 -7.82
N ILE A 41 5.31 6.21 -7.60
CA ILE A 41 5.35 5.23 -8.69
C ILE A 41 4.27 5.54 -9.72
N TYR A 42 3.06 5.87 -9.28
CA TYR A 42 1.99 6.25 -10.18
C TYR A 42 2.35 7.49 -10.99
N LEU A 43 2.89 8.51 -10.32
CA LEU A 43 3.27 9.75 -10.99
C LEU A 43 4.38 9.51 -12.02
N GLN A 44 5.39 8.72 -11.67
CA GLN A 44 6.49 8.44 -12.58
C GLN A 44 6.06 7.59 -13.76
N THR A 45 5.07 6.74 -13.57
CA THR A 45 4.58 5.83 -14.62
C THR A 45 3.58 6.51 -15.54
N LEU A 46 2.65 7.28 -14.99
CA LEU A 46 1.51 7.84 -15.72
C LEU A 46 1.55 9.36 -15.88
N GLY A 47 2.54 10.02 -15.29
CA GLY A 47 2.61 11.48 -15.33
C GLY A 47 1.48 12.10 -14.51
N GLU A 48 0.95 13.22 -14.98
CA GLU A 48 -0.06 13.99 -14.22
C GLU A 48 -1.32 13.19 -13.90
N SER A 49 -1.68 12.23 -14.75
CA SER A 49 -2.86 11.39 -14.49
C SER A 49 -2.63 10.38 -13.38
N GLY A 50 -1.39 10.26 -12.91
CA GLY A 50 -1.03 9.28 -11.88
C GLY A 50 -1.77 9.50 -10.57
N ASN A 51 -1.96 10.74 -10.16
CA ASN A 51 -2.67 11.04 -8.90
C ASN A 51 -4.10 10.52 -8.94
N LYS A 52 -4.80 10.74 -10.06
CA LYS A 52 -6.17 10.30 -10.20
C LYS A 52 -6.25 8.77 -10.23
N ALA A 53 -5.33 8.14 -10.95
CA ALA A 53 -5.28 6.68 -11.02
C ALA A 53 -5.00 6.09 -9.64
N PHE A 54 -4.06 6.68 -8.90
CA PHE A 54 -3.73 6.24 -7.55
C PHE A 54 -4.94 6.30 -6.62
N GLU A 55 -5.67 7.43 -6.63
CA GLU A 55 -6.86 7.59 -5.79
C GLU A 55 -7.94 6.59 -6.15
N ASN A 56 -8.18 6.39 -7.45
CA ASN A 56 -9.18 5.44 -7.91
C ASN A 56 -8.84 4.01 -7.50
N ASP A 57 -7.60 3.62 -7.70
CA ASP A 57 -7.16 2.25 -7.38
C ASP A 57 -7.20 2.01 -5.87
N LYS A 58 -6.78 3.00 -5.10
CA LYS A 58 -6.82 2.91 -3.64
C LYS A 58 -8.25 2.71 -3.14
N ASP A 59 -9.18 3.50 -3.65
CA ASP A 59 -10.59 3.40 -3.25
C ASP A 59 -11.18 2.05 -3.65
N ASN A 60 -10.86 1.58 -4.85
CA ASN A 60 -11.37 0.29 -5.32
C ASN A 60 -10.83 -0.88 -4.51
N MET A 61 -9.56 -0.84 -4.16
CA MET A 61 -8.96 -1.88 -3.33
C MET A 61 -9.58 -1.92 -1.94
N LEU A 62 -9.85 -0.76 -1.36
CA LEU A 62 -10.50 -0.69 -0.05
C LEU A 62 -11.92 -1.25 -0.11
N LYS A 63 -12.63 -1.03 -1.21
CA LYS A 63 -13.98 -1.56 -1.38
C LYS A 63 -13.98 -3.08 -1.53
N GLU A 64 -13.03 -3.62 -2.28
CA GLU A 64 -12.94 -5.06 -2.50
C GLU A 64 -12.51 -5.80 -1.26
N LYS A 65 -11.63 -5.21 -0.49
CA LYS A 65 -11.21 -5.77 0.78
C LYS A 65 -11.98 -5.09 1.88
N LYS A 66 -13.28 -5.22 1.85
CA LYS A 66 -14.04 -4.76 2.99
C LYS A 66 -13.45 -5.41 4.21
N PRO A 67 -12.86 -4.61 5.10
CA PRO A 67 -12.44 -5.18 6.36
C PRO A 67 -13.69 -5.78 6.95
N THR A 68 -13.64 -7.03 7.14
CA THR A 68 -14.66 -7.71 7.88
C THR A 68 -14.55 -7.22 9.30
N LEU A 69 -14.87 -6.00 9.46
CA LEU A 69 -14.93 -5.47 10.80
C LEU A 69 -16.25 -5.86 11.37
N HIS A 70 -16.19 -6.60 12.28
CA HIS A 70 -17.35 -6.98 13.06
C HIS A 70 -17.08 -6.72 14.50
#